data_1ef2c34b10b96a6a27481142a917ee0c
#
_entry.id   1ef2c34b10b96a6a27481142a917ee0c
#
_cell.length_a   1.000
_cell.length_b   1.000
_cell.length_c   1.000
_cell.angle_alpha   90.00
_cell.angle_beta   90.00
_cell.angle_gamma   90.00
#
_symmetry.space_group_name_H-M   'P 1'
#
loop_
_entity.id
_entity.type
_entity.pdbx_description
1 polymer ?
#
loop_
_entity_poly.entity_id
_entity_poly.type
_entity_poly.pdbx_seq_one_letter_code
_entity_poly.pdbx_strand_id
1 'polypeptide(L)'
;MPVVGILRDIPRGAEEACVKTAVECGLKAIEVTMNTASAESIIAALKAAAKPHGIAVGAGTVRHGIDLEKAIAAGAEFIVTPNTRNEIIRLSATARIPIIPGALTPTEVQKAFDLGATAVKIFPVNCVGGPEYIKALRGPFRDIPLMACGGVNPENAASYLKAGANLLSFGASIYDPKLMAAGDWATIAERLKKLLKSIQ
;
A
#
# COMPACT_ATOMS: atom_id res chain seq x y z
N MET A 1 0.49 -5.32 -12.32
CA MET A 1 0.68 -6.28 -11.21
C MET A 1 -0.03 -5.74 -9.97
N PRO A 2 -0.69 -6.57 -9.18
CA PRO A 2 -1.53 -6.12 -8.06
C PRO A 2 -0.71 -5.88 -6.79
N VAL A 3 0.27 -4.99 -6.83
CA VAL A 3 1.18 -4.75 -5.70
C VAL A 3 1.40 -3.26 -5.43
N VAL A 4 1.50 -2.90 -4.15
CA VAL A 4 1.73 -1.54 -3.67
C VAL A 4 2.96 -1.52 -2.77
N GLY A 5 3.94 -0.66 -3.10
CA GLY A 5 5.10 -0.40 -2.25
C GLY A 5 4.78 0.63 -1.17
N ILE A 6 5.10 0.33 0.08
CA ILE A 6 4.89 1.22 1.22
C ILE A 6 6.20 1.91 1.58
N LEU A 7 6.24 3.23 1.41
CA LEU A 7 7.37 4.08 1.77
C LEU A 7 7.13 4.69 3.14
N ARG A 8 7.71 4.08 4.16
CA ARG A 8 7.74 4.61 5.53
C ARG A 8 9.13 5.17 5.81
N ASP A 9 9.15 6.41 6.31
CA ASP A 9 10.39 7.11 6.64
C ASP A 9 11.37 7.25 5.46
N ILE A 10 10.83 7.39 4.23
CA ILE A 10 11.64 7.71 3.06
C ILE A 10 12.30 9.09 3.26
N PRO A 11 13.62 9.21 3.05
CA PRO A 11 14.32 10.48 3.17
C PRO A 11 13.87 11.48 2.09
N ARG A 12 13.80 12.76 2.45
CA ARG A 12 13.62 13.83 1.47
C ARG A 12 14.80 13.84 0.48
N GLY A 13 14.50 14.04 -0.80
CA GLY A 13 15.49 14.00 -1.87
C GLY A 13 15.73 12.59 -2.45
N ALA A 14 15.08 11.56 -1.91
CA ALA A 14 15.16 10.20 -2.43
C ALA A 14 14.06 9.87 -3.45
N GLU A 15 13.18 10.84 -3.77
CA GLU A 15 11.97 10.64 -4.56
C GLU A 15 12.31 10.18 -6.00
N GLU A 16 13.27 10.80 -6.64
CA GLU A 16 13.70 10.44 -8.01
C GLU A 16 14.32 9.04 -8.05
N ALA A 17 15.18 8.71 -7.08
CA ALA A 17 15.80 7.40 -6.99
C ALA A 17 14.77 6.29 -6.72
N CYS A 18 13.77 6.58 -5.88
CA CYS A 18 12.64 5.69 -5.62
C CYS A 18 11.83 5.43 -6.91
N VAL A 19 11.46 6.47 -7.63
CA VAL A 19 10.71 6.35 -8.90
C VAL A 19 11.52 5.61 -9.95
N LYS A 20 12.81 5.93 -10.12
CA LYS A 20 13.70 5.21 -11.03
C LYS A 20 13.71 3.71 -10.72
N THR A 21 13.89 3.35 -9.47
CA THR A 21 13.87 1.95 -9.01
C THR A 21 12.52 1.28 -9.30
N ALA A 22 11.40 1.97 -9.03
CA ALA A 22 10.07 1.46 -9.34
C ALA A 22 9.88 1.21 -10.85
N VAL A 23 10.32 2.14 -11.70
CA VAL A 23 10.28 2.02 -13.18
C VAL A 23 11.09 0.81 -13.65
N GLU A 24 12.36 0.72 -13.23
CA GLU A 24 13.27 -0.37 -13.61
C GLU A 24 12.76 -1.75 -13.22
N CYS A 25 12.02 -1.83 -12.12
CA CYS A 25 11.42 -3.08 -11.64
C CYS A 25 10.00 -3.32 -12.18
N GLY A 26 9.36 -2.33 -12.80
CA GLY A 26 8.00 -2.45 -13.31
C GLY A 26 6.91 -2.33 -12.24
N LEU A 27 7.21 -1.72 -11.08
CA LEU A 27 6.23 -1.40 -10.04
C LEU A 27 5.31 -0.27 -10.52
N LYS A 28 4.00 -0.37 -10.23
CA LYS A 28 2.99 0.57 -10.74
C LYS A 28 2.26 1.37 -9.67
N ALA A 29 2.48 1.07 -8.39
CA ALA A 29 1.86 1.81 -7.29
C ALA A 29 2.77 1.86 -6.07
N ILE A 30 2.87 3.04 -5.47
CA ILE A 30 3.59 3.30 -4.22
C ILE A 30 2.74 4.19 -3.32
N GLU A 31 2.86 4.05 -2.01
CA GLU A 31 2.23 4.93 -1.03
C GLU A 31 3.26 5.49 -0.05
N VAL A 32 3.15 6.76 0.31
CA VAL A 32 3.90 7.37 1.41
C VAL A 32 3.05 7.35 2.66
N THR A 33 3.60 6.90 3.77
CA THR A 33 2.84 6.89 5.02
C THR A 33 2.79 8.29 5.64
N MET A 34 1.58 8.78 6.00
CA MET A 34 1.36 10.14 6.53
C MET A 34 2.04 10.43 7.88
N ASN A 35 2.54 9.41 8.57
CA ASN A 35 3.41 9.57 9.74
C ASN A 35 4.90 9.71 9.41
N THR A 36 5.27 9.72 8.14
CA THR A 36 6.61 10.10 7.67
C THR A 36 6.78 11.62 7.76
N ALA A 37 7.92 12.07 8.22
CA ALA A 37 8.21 13.50 8.28
C ALA A 37 8.10 14.15 6.89
N SER A 38 7.37 15.26 6.78
CA SER A 38 7.15 15.98 5.53
C SER A 38 6.44 15.14 4.44
N ALA A 39 5.57 14.20 4.83
CA ALA A 39 4.88 13.28 3.92
C ALA A 39 4.21 14.00 2.74
N GLU A 40 3.56 15.15 2.99
CA GLU A 40 2.86 15.92 1.96
C GLU A 40 3.81 16.39 0.84
N SER A 41 4.96 16.94 1.20
CA SER A 41 5.95 17.38 0.20
C SER A 41 6.58 16.21 -0.54
N ILE A 42 6.79 15.07 0.13
CA ILE A 42 7.29 13.85 -0.49
C ILE A 42 6.25 13.27 -1.47
N ILE A 43 4.97 13.22 -1.10
CA ILE A 43 3.89 12.78 -2.01
C ILE A 43 3.86 13.65 -3.27
N ALA A 44 3.91 14.97 -3.11
CA ALA A 44 3.88 15.91 -4.24
C ALA A 44 5.09 15.70 -5.17
N ALA A 45 6.29 15.56 -4.61
CA ALA A 45 7.52 15.32 -5.37
C ALA A 45 7.50 13.96 -6.09
N LEU A 46 7.10 12.89 -5.37
CA LEU A 46 6.95 11.55 -5.97
C LEU A 46 5.93 11.57 -7.10
N LYS A 47 4.77 12.23 -6.90
CA LYS A 47 3.76 12.33 -7.95
C LYS A 47 4.29 13.01 -9.21
N ALA A 48 5.02 14.11 -9.04
CA ALA A 48 5.62 14.82 -10.18
C ALA A 48 6.60 13.92 -10.94
N ALA A 49 7.50 13.22 -10.23
CA ALA A 49 8.47 12.31 -10.81
C ALA A 49 7.82 11.04 -11.42
N ALA A 50 6.79 10.50 -10.79
CA ALA A 50 6.13 9.25 -11.19
C ALA A 50 5.17 9.41 -12.38
N LYS A 51 4.60 10.60 -12.58
CA LYS A 51 3.60 10.89 -13.62
C LYS A 51 4.02 10.47 -15.04
N PRO A 52 5.23 10.77 -15.53
CA PRO A 52 5.66 10.36 -16.87
C PRO A 52 5.73 8.83 -17.06
N HIS A 53 5.80 8.07 -15.98
CA HIS A 53 5.99 6.62 -15.96
C HIS A 53 4.70 5.84 -15.66
N GLY A 54 3.59 6.53 -15.43
CA GLY A 54 2.30 5.91 -15.11
C GLY A 54 2.34 5.11 -13.80
N ILE A 55 3.10 5.58 -12.80
CA ILE A 55 3.13 5.02 -11.46
C ILE A 55 2.17 5.82 -10.59
N ALA A 56 1.19 5.16 -10.00
CA ALA A 56 0.25 5.77 -9.07
C ALA A 56 0.92 6.05 -7.71
N VAL A 57 0.72 7.26 -7.18
CA VAL A 57 1.25 7.67 -5.87
C VAL A 57 0.09 7.88 -4.90
N GLY A 58 0.07 7.12 -3.82
CA GLY A 58 -0.95 7.19 -2.78
C GLY A 58 -0.42 7.68 -1.44
N ALA A 59 -1.35 7.86 -0.49
CA ALA A 59 -1.05 8.15 0.90
C ALA A 59 -1.50 7.00 1.79
N GLY A 60 -0.57 6.46 2.56
CA GLY A 60 -0.81 5.42 3.56
C GLY A 60 -0.86 5.95 4.98
N THR A 61 -1.31 5.12 5.91
CA THR A 61 -1.41 5.47 7.34
C THR A 61 -2.26 6.73 7.58
N VAL A 62 -3.25 6.97 6.72
CA VAL A 62 -4.23 8.05 6.89
C VAL A 62 -5.18 7.66 8.02
N ARG A 63 -5.11 8.38 9.16
CA ARG A 63 -5.84 8.02 10.39
C ARG A 63 -6.93 9.00 10.76
N HIS A 64 -6.83 10.23 10.29
CA HIS A 64 -7.73 11.34 10.64
C HIS A 64 -8.15 12.11 9.40
N GLY A 65 -9.26 12.88 9.48
CA GLY A 65 -9.72 13.73 8.38
C GLY A 65 -8.64 14.70 7.90
N ILE A 66 -7.88 15.27 8.82
CA ILE A 66 -6.80 16.20 8.48
C ILE A 66 -5.67 15.51 7.67
N ASP A 67 -5.37 14.23 7.94
CA ASP A 67 -4.39 13.47 7.14
C ASP A 67 -4.91 13.27 5.72
N LEU A 68 -6.22 12.98 5.59
CA LEU A 68 -6.88 12.81 4.29
C LEU A 68 -6.85 14.11 3.49
N GLU A 69 -7.21 15.24 4.10
CA GLU A 69 -7.18 16.57 3.45
C GLU A 69 -5.77 16.90 2.95
N LYS A 70 -4.76 16.70 3.78
CA LYS A 70 -3.36 16.91 3.44
C LYS A 70 -2.90 15.98 2.30
N ALA A 71 -3.26 14.70 2.36
CA ALA A 71 -2.93 13.72 1.32
C ALA A 71 -3.54 14.12 -0.04
N ILE A 72 -4.81 14.52 -0.06
CA ILE A 72 -5.50 14.99 -1.27
C ILE A 72 -4.85 16.26 -1.81
N ALA A 73 -4.58 17.24 -0.96
CA ALA A 73 -3.92 18.49 -1.34
C ALA A 73 -2.51 18.25 -1.91
N ALA A 74 -1.78 17.24 -1.40
CA ALA A 74 -0.49 16.81 -1.93
C ALA A 74 -0.60 16.05 -3.27
N GLY A 75 -1.79 15.71 -3.70
CA GLY A 75 -2.06 15.03 -4.97
C GLY A 75 -2.03 13.51 -4.90
N ALA A 76 -2.25 12.91 -3.73
CA ALA A 76 -2.42 11.46 -3.61
C ALA A 76 -3.55 10.97 -4.52
N GLU A 77 -3.32 9.84 -5.20
CA GLU A 77 -4.26 9.25 -6.17
C GLU A 77 -5.07 8.11 -5.56
N PHE A 78 -4.68 7.60 -4.41
CA PHE A 78 -5.42 6.64 -3.60
C PHE A 78 -5.02 6.76 -2.13
N ILE A 79 -5.89 6.28 -1.26
CA ILE A 79 -5.74 6.35 0.20
C ILE A 79 -5.67 4.94 0.79
N VAL A 80 -4.76 4.74 1.74
CA VAL A 80 -4.68 3.50 2.53
C VAL A 80 -4.70 3.85 4.01
N THR A 81 -5.55 3.17 4.78
CA THR A 81 -5.64 3.37 6.22
C THR A 81 -5.24 2.10 6.98
N PRO A 82 -4.79 2.21 8.24
CA PRO A 82 -4.47 1.03 9.05
C PRO A 82 -5.70 0.34 9.63
N ASN A 83 -6.87 0.99 9.62
CA ASN A 83 -8.10 0.54 10.27
C ASN A 83 -9.35 1.01 9.50
N THR A 84 -10.50 0.47 9.86
CA THR A 84 -11.80 0.85 9.29
C THR A 84 -12.40 2.03 10.06
N ARG A 85 -12.33 3.23 9.49
CA ARG A 85 -13.00 4.45 10.01
C ARG A 85 -14.05 4.95 9.05
N ASN A 86 -15.30 4.93 9.49
CA ASN A 86 -16.46 5.34 8.68
C ASN A 86 -16.30 6.74 8.09
N GLU A 87 -15.82 7.68 8.90
CA GLU A 87 -15.59 9.07 8.50
C GLU A 87 -14.63 9.14 7.30
N ILE A 88 -13.45 8.51 7.40
CA ILE A 88 -12.43 8.58 6.36
C ILE A 88 -12.93 7.94 5.06
N ILE A 89 -13.62 6.80 5.15
CA ILE A 89 -14.16 6.11 3.98
C ILE A 89 -15.19 6.99 3.27
N ARG A 90 -16.12 7.62 4.02
CA ARG A 90 -17.15 8.51 3.46
C ARG A 90 -16.55 9.79 2.86
N LEU A 91 -15.58 10.41 3.52
CA LEU A 91 -14.88 11.58 3.00
C LEU A 91 -14.12 11.27 1.71
N SER A 92 -13.45 10.09 1.65
CA SER A 92 -12.77 9.63 0.44
C SER A 92 -13.76 9.41 -0.71
N ALA A 93 -14.94 8.82 -0.44
CA ALA A 93 -15.98 8.64 -1.44
C ALA A 93 -16.51 10.00 -1.95
N THR A 94 -16.72 10.97 -1.07
CA THR A 94 -17.13 12.34 -1.44
C THR A 94 -16.07 13.01 -2.31
N ALA A 95 -14.79 12.83 -1.98
CA ALA A 95 -13.67 13.34 -2.76
C ALA A 95 -13.39 12.53 -4.06
N ARG A 96 -14.13 11.43 -4.29
CA ARG A 96 -13.94 10.51 -5.42
C ARG A 96 -12.51 9.96 -5.52
N ILE A 97 -11.87 9.73 -4.37
CA ILE A 97 -10.55 9.14 -4.31
C ILE A 97 -10.65 7.68 -3.85
N PRO A 98 -10.03 6.71 -4.56
CA PRO A 98 -10.03 5.32 -4.15
C PRO A 98 -9.47 5.14 -2.73
N ILE A 99 -10.13 4.31 -1.91
CA ILE A 99 -9.67 4.03 -0.55
C ILE A 99 -9.57 2.52 -0.30
N ILE A 100 -8.51 2.13 0.41
CA ILE A 100 -8.24 0.76 0.83
C ILE A 100 -8.09 0.76 2.36
N PRO A 101 -9.21 0.69 3.11
CA PRO A 101 -9.18 0.70 4.57
C PRO A 101 -8.66 -0.61 5.15
N GLY A 102 -7.97 -0.49 6.30
CA GLY A 102 -7.49 -1.63 7.07
C GLY A 102 -8.62 -2.31 7.85
N ALA A 103 -8.58 -3.64 7.90
CA ALA A 103 -9.47 -4.49 8.68
C ALA A 103 -8.70 -5.73 9.14
N LEU A 104 -9.14 -6.34 10.23
CA LEU A 104 -8.58 -7.60 10.69
C LEU A 104 -9.65 -8.67 10.93
N THR A 105 -10.88 -8.28 11.19
CA THR A 105 -12.01 -9.20 11.48
C THR A 105 -12.99 -9.25 10.32
N PRO A 106 -13.77 -10.35 10.16
CA PRO A 106 -14.83 -10.44 9.16
C PRO A 106 -15.83 -9.28 9.21
N THR A 107 -16.19 -8.83 10.43
CA THR A 107 -17.10 -7.69 10.63
C THR A 107 -16.52 -6.39 10.06
N GLU A 108 -15.22 -6.14 10.30
CA GLU A 108 -14.55 -4.95 9.77
C GLU A 108 -14.42 -5.03 8.24
N VAL A 109 -14.14 -6.21 7.69
CA VAL A 109 -14.06 -6.43 6.23
C VAL A 109 -15.38 -6.07 5.56
N GLN A 110 -16.49 -6.65 6.03
CA GLN A 110 -17.82 -6.36 5.49
C GLN A 110 -18.15 -4.87 5.63
N LYS A 111 -17.98 -4.32 6.83
CA LYS A 111 -18.25 -2.91 7.11
C LYS A 111 -17.46 -1.95 6.21
N ALA A 112 -16.18 -2.23 5.99
CA ALA A 112 -15.36 -1.41 5.12
C ALA A 112 -15.88 -1.41 3.67
N PHE A 113 -16.26 -2.58 3.17
CA PHE A 113 -16.78 -2.75 1.83
C PHE A 113 -18.17 -2.09 1.65
N ASP A 114 -19.08 -2.28 2.59
CA ASP A 114 -20.41 -1.65 2.59
C ASP A 114 -20.34 -0.11 2.60
N LEU A 115 -19.28 0.46 3.16
CA LEU A 115 -19.02 1.90 3.16
C LEU A 115 -18.42 2.41 1.85
N GLY A 116 -18.13 1.55 0.88
CA GLY A 116 -17.63 1.92 -0.44
C GLY A 116 -16.10 1.81 -0.61
N ALA A 117 -15.43 0.97 0.19
CA ALA A 117 -14.01 0.70 -0.02
C ALA A 117 -13.75 0.09 -1.40
N THR A 118 -12.70 0.53 -2.09
CA THR A 118 -12.26 -0.02 -3.38
C THR A 118 -11.69 -1.44 -3.21
N ALA A 119 -11.01 -1.68 -2.11
CA ALA A 119 -10.52 -2.97 -1.64
C ALA A 119 -10.38 -2.89 -0.12
N VAL A 120 -10.22 -4.03 0.56
CA VAL A 120 -10.01 -4.06 2.02
C VAL A 120 -8.62 -4.60 2.34
N LYS A 121 -7.82 -3.82 3.06
CA LYS A 121 -6.49 -4.20 3.51
C LYS A 121 -6.59 -5.06 4.76
N ILE A 122 -6.16 -6.31 4.68
CA ILE A 122 -6.06 -7.21 5.83
C ILE A 122 -4.73 -6.95 6.52
N PHE A 123 -4.78 -6.32 7.71
CA PHE A 123 -3.58 -5.86 8.42
C PHE A 123 -3.74 -5.95 9.96
N PRO A 124 -2.72 -6.46 10.64
CA PRO A 124 -1.49 -7.11 10.15
C PRO A 124 -1.70 -8.61 9.88
N VAL A 125 -1.72 -9.01 8.62
CA VAL A 125 -2.14 -10.37 8.20
C VAL A 125 -1.22 -11.48 8.72
N ASN A 126 0.08 -11.22 8.83
CA ASN A 126 1.05 -12.18 9.34
C ASN A 126 0.83 -12.56 10.81
N CYS A 127 0.22 -11.68 11.60
CA CYS A 127 -0.05 -11.92 13.02
C CYS A 127 -1.25 -12.85 13.27
N VAL A 128 -2.04 -13.15 12.24
CA VAL A 128 -3.30 -13.92 12.37
C VAL A 128 -3.34 -15.16 11.46
N GLY A 129 -2.19 -15.64 11.03
CA GLY A 129 -2.09 -16.87 10.24
C GLY A 129 -1.73 -16.69 8.77
N GLY A 130 -1.48 -15.45 8.33
CA GLY A 130 -0.97 -15.19 6.99
C GLY A 130 -1.90 -15.65 5.86
N PRO A 131 -1.39 -16.44 4.89
CA PRO A 131 -2.20 -16.92 3.76
C PRO A 131 -3.43 -17.73 4.16
N GLU A 132 -3.36 -18.53 5.22
CA GLU A 132 -4.49 -19.34 5.68
C GLU A 132 -5.63 -18.44 6.19
N TYR A 133 -5.32 -17.29 6.78
CA TYR A 133 -6.34 -16.33 7.18
C TYR A 133 -7.04 -15.70 5.97
N ILE A 134 -6.30 -15.33 4.91
CA ILE A 134 -6.88 -14.85 3.66
C ILE A 134 -7.82 -15.91 3.06
N LYS A 135 -7.38 -17.17 3.04
CA LYS A 135 -8.19 -18.30 2.55
C LYS A 135 -9.48 -18.48 3.35
N ALA A 136 -9.42 -18.36 4.68
CA ALA A 136 -10.60 -18.42 5.54
C ALA A 136 -11.59 -17.28 5.24
N LEU A 137 -11.10 -16.04 5.07
CA LEU A 137 -11.95 -14.91 4.69
C LEU A 137 -12.61 -15.10 3.32
N ARG A 138 -11.98 -15.78 2.38
CA ARG A 138 -12.54 -16.04 1.04
C ARG A 138 -13.78 -16.93 1.06
N GLY A 139 -13.97 -17.73 2.11
CA GLY A 139 -15.20 -18.53 2.27
C GLY A 139 -16.46 -17.66 2.15
N PRO A 140 -16.69 -16.72 3.06
CA PRO A 140 -17.83 -15.81 3.02
C PRO A 140 -17.67 -14.61 2.07
N PHE A 141 -16.46 -14.10 1.83
CA PHE A 141 -16.21 -12.85 1.08
C PHE A 141 -15.59 -13.13 -0.29
N ARG A 142 -16.38 -13.67 -1.23
CA ARG A 142 -15.90 -14.03 -2.58
C ARG A 142 -15.76 -12.82 -3.52
N ASP A 143 -16.53 -11.79 -3.28
CA ASP A 143 -16.69 -10.57 -4.08
C ASP A 143 -15.85 -9.40 -3.58
N ILE A 144 -15.44 -9.38 -2.30
CA ILE A 144 -14.67 -8.28 -1.73
C ILE A 144 -13.20 -8.36 -2.17
N PRO A 145 -12.63 -7.33 -2.84
CA PRO A 145 -11.22 -7.31 -3.14
C PRO A 145 -10.39 -7.18 -1.84
N LEU A 146 -9.49 -8.15 -1.59
CA LEU A 146 -8.63 -8.17 -0.40
C LEU A 146 -7.18 -7.84 -0.75
N MET A 147 -6.57 -6.96 0.05
CA MET A 147 -5.15 -6.65 -0.01
C MET A 147 -4.44 -7.24 1.21
N ALA A 148 -3.51 -8.18 1.00
CA ALA A 148 -2.69 -8.68 2.10
C ALA A 148 -1.59 -7.68 2.45
N CYS A 149 -1.50 -7.32 3.74
CA CYS A 149 -0.51 -6.38 4.27
C CYS A 149 0.01 -6.83 5.64
N GLY A 150 1.32 -6.72 5.82
CA GLY A 150 2.04 -7.16 7.02
C GLY A 150 2.86 -8.41 6.73
N GLY A 151 4.19 -8.26 6.77
CA GLY A 151 5.14 -9.36 6.57
C GLY A 151 5.22 -9.92 5.15
N VAL A 152 4.60 -9.28 4.16
CA VAL A 152 4.72 -9.69 2.74
C VAL A 152 6.15 -9.51 2.27
N ASN A 153 6.70 -10.56 1.66
CA ASN A 153 8.08 -10.61 1.18
C ASN A 153 8.18 -11.56 -0.04
N PRO A 154 9.34 -11.67 -0.71
CA PRO A 154 9.50 -12.52 -1.89
C PRO A 154 9.19 -14.02 -1.67
N GLU A 155 9.36 -14.52 -0.45
CA GLU A 155 9.19 -15.92 -0.09
C GLU A 155 7.71 -16.31 0.09
N ASN A 156 6.85 -15.36 0.47
CA ASN A 156 5.45 -15.62 0.80
C ASN A 156 4.43 -14.91 -0.12
N ALA A 157 4.85 -13.99 -0.98
CA ALA A 157 3.94 -13.20 -1.82
C ALA A 157 3.02 -14.08 -2.68
N ALA A 158 3.58 -15.10 -3.34
CA ALA A 158 2.80 -16.02 -4.17
C ALA A 158 1.75 -16.80 -3.37
N SER A 159 2.05 -17.18 -2.12
CA SER A 159 1.09 -17.91 -1.29
C SER A 159 -0.11 -17.07 -0.86
N TYR A 160 0.06 -15.76 -0.65
CA TYR A 160 -1.07 -14.85 -0.42
C TYR A 160 -2.00 -14.73 -1.64
N LEU A 161 -1.44 -14.61 -2.84
CA LEU A 161 -2.26 -14.58 -4.08
C LEU A 161 -2.98 -15.92 -4.29
N LYS A 162 -2.29 -17.04 -4.10
CA LYS A 162 -2.90 -18.37 -4.17
C LYS A 162 -4.02 -18.56 -3.14
N ALA A 163 -3.89 -17.96 -1.97
CA ALA A 163 -4.92 -17.96 -0.93
C ALA A 163 -6.13 -17.07 -1.26
N GLY A 164 -6.04 -16.26 -2.30
CA GLY A 164 -7.13 -15.43 -2.80
C GLY A 164 -6.99 -13.92 -2.51
N ALA A 165 -5.82 -13.44 -2.07
CA ALA A 165 -5.59 -11.99 -2.07
C ALA A 165 -5.62 -11.45 -3.51
N ASN A 166 -6.27 -10.31 -3.72
CA ASN A 166 -6.30 -9.63 -5.02
C ASN A 166 -5.12 -8.66 -5.17
N LEU A 167 -4.66 -8.12 -4.05
CA LEU A 167 -3.54 -7.18 -3.98
C LEU A 167 -2.60 -7.57 -2.85
N LEU A 168 -1.35 -7.15 -2.99
CA LEU A 168 -0.34 -7.25 -1.93
C LEU A 168 0.21 -5.86 -1.62
N SER A 169 0.58 -5.62 -0.37
CA SER A 169 1.40 -4.45 -0.04
C SER A 169 2.59 -4.85 0.83
N PHE A 170 3.72 -4.25 0.53
CA PHE A 170 4.99 -4.55 1.20
C PHE A 170 5.69 -3.24 1.61
N GLY A 171 6.33 -3.26 2.75
CA GLY A 171 7.09 -2.13 3.31
C GLY A 171 8.55 -2.51 3.52
N ALA A 172 8.98 -2.58 4.78
CA ALA A 172 10.39 -2.76 5.18
C ALA A 172 11.06 -4.04 4.66
N SER A 173 10.31 -5.05 4.23
CA SER A 173 10.89 -6.23 3.56
C SER A 173 11.61 -5.88 2.26
N ILE A 174 11.17 -4.81 1.58
CA ILE A 174 11.72 -4.29 0.32
C ILE A 174 12.29 -2.88 0.56
N TYR A 175 11.45 -1.93 0.95
CA TYR A 175 11.81 -0.55 1.25
C TYR A 175 12.25 -0.45 2.72
N ASP A 176 13.43 -1.02 3.02
CA ASP A 176 14.05 -0.95 4.34
C ASP A 176 14.48 0.51 4.61
N PRO A 177 14.04 1.13 5.72
CA PRO A 177 14.43 2.50 6.05
C PRO A 177 15.93 2.75 6.10
N LYS A 178 16.71 1.73 6.52
CA LYS A 178 18.18 1.82 6.56
C LYS A 178 18.78 1.84 5.16
N LEU A 179 18.28 1.02 4.25
CA LEU A 179 18.73 1.01 2.86
C LEU A 179 18.36 2.31 2.15
N MET A 180 17.12 2.80 2.36
CA MET A 180 16.68 4.09 1.80
C MET A 180 17.55 5.25 2.33
N ALA A 181 17.84 5.28 3.63
CA ALA A 181 18.70 6.30 4.23
C ALA A 181 20.15 6.23 3.74
N ALA A 182 20.65 5.04 3.45
CA ALA A 182 21.99 4.81 2.88
C ALA A 182 22.06 5.06 1.36
N GLY A 183 20.92 5.28 0.69
CA GLY A 183 20.85 5.40 -0.76
C GLY A 183 21.13 4.08 -1.51
N ASP A 184 21.01 2.94 -0.84
CA ASP A 184 21.24 1.62 -1.44
C ASP A 184 20.01 1.13 -2.22
N TRP A 185 19.72 1.86 -3.28
CA TRP A 185 18.61 1.54 -4.20
C TRP A 185 18.88 0.29 -5.03
N ALA A 186 20.15 -0.13 -5.17
CA ALA A 186 20.51 -1.36 -5.86
C ALA A 186 19.98 -2.59 -5.11
N THR A 187 20.22 -2.67 -3.81
CA THR A 187 19.68 -3.75 -2.96
C THR A 187 18.15 -3.72 -2.91
N ILE A 188 17.54 -2.54 -2.85
CA ILE A 188 16.08 -2.38 -2.92
C ILE A 188 15.54 -2.93 -4.25
N ALA A 189 16.18 -2.59 -5.37
CA ALA A 189 15.79 -3.08 -6.70
C ALA A 189 15.90 -4.61 -6.81
N GLU A 190 16.94 -5.21 -6.28
CA GLU A 190 17.11 -6.67 -6.22
C GLU A 190 15.96 -7.35 -5.47
N ARG A 191 15.67 -6.86 -4.25
CA ARG A 191 14.57 -7.38 -3.43
C ARG A 191 13.21 -7.23 -4.13
N LEU A 192 12.98 -6.06 -4.75
CA LEU A 192 11.75 -5.78 -5.48
C LEU A 192 11.60 -6.69 -6.70
N LYS A 193 12.64 -6.86 -7.51
CA LYS A 193 12.64 -7.80 -8.65
C LYS A 193 12.35 -9.23 -8.21
N LYS A 194 12.96 -9.68 -7.10
CA LYS A 194 12.70 -11.01 -6.53
C LYS A 194 11.22 -11.18 -6.14
N LEU A 195 10.63 -10.19 -5.47
CA LEU A 195 9.21 -10.21 -5.12
C LEU A 195 8.33 -10.25 -6.37
N LEU A 196 8.56 -9.36 -7.32
CA LEU A 196 7.74 -9.28 -8.53
C LEU A 196 7.83 -10.55 -9.38
N LYS A 197 9.02 -11.18 -9.45
CA LYS A 197 9.20 -12.47 -10.12
C LYS A 197 8.45 -13.61 -9.43
N SER A 198 8.35 -13.59 -8.09
CA SER A 198 7.66 -14.65 -7.33
C SER A 198 6.15 -14.68 -7.54
N ILE A 199 5.58 -13.63 -8.15
CA ILE A 199 4.13 -13.48 -8.36
C ILE A 199 3.71 -13.44 -9.84
N GLN A 200 4.65 -13.71 -10.74
CA GLN A 200 4.38 -13.92 -12.17
C GLN A 200 3.96 -15.36 -12.42
#